data_db2c7d72b122dd256e99e1b87bc5e109
#
_entry.id   db2c7d72b122dd256e99e1b87bc5e109
#
_cell.length_a   1.000
_cell.length_b   1.000
_cell.length_c   1.000
_cell.angle_alpha   90.00
_cell.angle_beta   90.00
_cell.angle_gamma   90.00
#
_symmetry.space_group_name_H-M   'P 1'
#
loop_
_entity.id
_entity.type
_entity.pdbx_description
1 polymer ?
#
loop_
_entity_poly.entity_id
_entity_poly.type
_entity_poly.pdbx_seq_one_letter_code
_entity_poly.pdbx_strand_id
1 'polypeptide(L)'
;MAKSLIEELPRIVNEGRREAQQILERLSSGTQIGLQTNELVLPSKDVSGLFKGSSPQIPNAFNNAGGDGNWMNRLIYGDNLLAMQALLAGDASTGLPSLRGKVDLIYIDPPFDSKADYRTKINLPGTDIQQKPTVIEQFAYADTWEQGTISYLRMMYPRLVLMKELLSDTGSFYVHIDWHIGSYLKVVLDELFTKNNFVNEIIWCYKSGGAG
;
A
#
# COMPACT_ATOMS: atom_id res chain seq x y z
N MET A 1 -5.45 -0.39 33.12
CA MET A 1 -6.61 0.32 32.52
C MET A 1 -6.36 0.47 31.03
N ALA A 2 -7.36 0.19 30.19
CA ALA A 2 -7.25 0.49 28.76
C ALA A 2 -7.11 2.00 28.57
N LYS A 3 -6.20 2.43 27.72
CA LYS A 3 -6.02 3.86 27.42
C LYS A 3 -7.19 4.38 26.61
N SER A 4 -7.61 5.61 26.88
CA SER A 4 -8.66 6.27 26.10
C SER A 4 -8.14 6.61 24.70
N LEU A 5 -8.86 6.20 23.66
CA LEU A 5 -8.49 6.53 22.28
C LEU A 5 -8.45 8.03 22.04
N ILE A 6 -9.38 8.78 22.62
CA ILE A 6 -9.45 10.26 22.49
C ILE A 6 -8.20 10.92 23.07
N GLU A 7 -7.65 10.38 24.17
CA GLU A 7 -6.42 10.89 24.78
C GLU A 7 -5.18 10.51 23.97
N GLU A 8 -5.19 9.35 23.31
CA GLU A 8 -4.05 8.85 22.54
C GLU A 8 -4.01 9.41 21.09
N LEU A 9 -5.14 9.83 20.50
CA LEU A 9 -5.17 10.34 19.13
C LEU A 9 -4.17 11.47 18.85
N PRO A 10 -4.07 12.53 19.68
CA PRO A 10 -3.07 13.59 19.44
C PRO A 10 -1.63 13.05 19.46
N ARG A 11 -1.39 12.05 20.30
CA ARG A 11 -0.08 11.42 20.41
C ARG A 11 0.25 10.58 19.17
N ILE A 12 -0.74 9.80 18.69
CA ILE A 12 -0.61 9.01 17.44
C ILE A 12 -0.27 9.92 16.27
N VAL A 13 -1.01 11.02 16.13
CA VAL A 13 -0.79 12.02 15.08
C VAL A 13 0.62 12.62 15.16
N ASN A 14 1.04 13.05 16.34
CA ASN A 14 2.34 13.70 16.52
C ASN A 14 3.50 12.73 16.31
N GLU A 15 3.43 11.51 16.85
CA GLU A 15 4.44 10.48 16.70
C GLU A 15 4.55 10.04 15.24
N GLY A 16 3.43 9.76 14.57
CA GLY A 16 3.42 9.33 13.18
C GLY A 16 3.83 10.44 12.19
N ARG A 17 3.47 11.69 12.46
CA ARG A 17 3.96 12.84 11.68
C ARG A 17 5.47 12.98 11.79
N ARG A 18 6.01 12.85 12.98
CA ARG A 18 7.47 12.90 13.21
C ARG A 18 8.18 11.76 12.49
N GLU A 19 7.66 10.55 12.57
CA GLU A 19 8.21 9.39 11.86
C GLU A 19 8.23 9.62 10.34
N ALA A 20 7.10 10.01 9.77
CA ALA A 20 7.00 10.31 8.34
C ALA A 20 7.94 11.45 7.93
N GLN A 21 8.05 12.50 8.73
CA GLN A 21 8.94 13.62 8.44
C GLN A 21 10.42 13.18 8.45
N GLN A 22 10.84 12.34 9.41
CA GLN A 22 12.18 11.78 9.42
C GLN A 22 12.48 10.93 8.18
N ILE A 23 11.48 10.20 7.68
CA ILE A 23 11.59 9.46 6.42
C ILE A 23 11.80 10.43 5.27
N LEU A 24 10.95 11.44 5.14
CA LEU A 24 11.01 12.43 4.05
C LEU A 24 12.32 13.22 4.04
N GLU A 25 12.83 13.60 5.22
CA GLU A 25 14.13 14.25 5.36
C GLU A 25 15.28 13.36 4.89
N ARG A 26 15.27 12.07 5.25
CA ARG A 26 16.26 11.10 4.76
C ARG A 26 16.22 10.94 3.25
N LEU A 27 15.04 10.86 2.66
CA LEU A 27 14.88 10.80 1.20
C LEU A 27 15.42 12.08 0.52
N SER A 28 15.15 13.25 1.11
CA SER A 28 15.64 14.53 0.60
C SER A 28 17.17 14.68 0.70
N SER A 29 17.80 14.00 1.65
CA SER A 29 19.26 13.95 1.79
C SER A 29 19.96 12.96 0.86
N GLY A 30 19.20 12.33 -0.06
CA GLY A 30 19.74 11.42 -1.07
C GLY A 30 19.79 9.95 -0.65
N THR A 31 19.17 9.57 0.47
CA THR A 31 19.02 8.16 0.81
C THR A 31 18.10 7.49 -0.20
N GLN A 32 18.55 6.44 -0.85
CA GLN A 32 17.79 5.65 -1.80
C GLN A 32 17.46 4.28 -1.21
N ILE A 33 16.24 3.83 -1.48
CA ILE A 33 15.80 2.48 -1.19
C ILE A 33 15.61 1.78 -2.52
N GLY A 34 16.50 0.85 -2.84
CA GLY A 34 16.45 0.10 -4.08
C GLY A 34 15.32 -0.94 -4.04
N LEU A 35 14.55 -0.99 -5.13
CA LEU A 35 13.63 -2.09 -5.39
C LEU A 35 14.37 -3.23 -6.07
N GLN A 36 14.27 -4.44 -5.51
CA GLN A 36 14.80 -5.63 -6.18
C GLN A 36 13.73 -6.15 -7.14
N THR A 37 14.00 -6.07 -8.44
CA THR A 37 13.12 -6.64 -9.46
C THR A 37 13.58 -8.05 -9.79
N ASN A 38 12.78 -9.05 -9.44
CA ASN A 38 13.13 -10.46 -9.65
C ASN A 38 12.41 -11.07 -10.84
N GLU A 39 11.34 -10.46 -11.35
CA GLU A 39 10.50 -11.06 -12.37
C GLU A 39 9.87 -10.00 -13.27
N LEU A 40 9.92 -10.24 -14.58
CA LEU A 40 9.19 -9.47 -15.59
C LEU A 40 8.07 -10.36 -16.15
N VAL A 41 6.82 -10.00 -15.85
CA VAL A 41 5.65 -10.69 -16.38
C VAL A 41 5.16 -9.95 -17.61
N LEU A 42 5.25 -10.60 -18.77
CA LEU A 42 4.75 -10.06 -20.03
C LEU A 42 3.39 -10.66 -20.38
N PRO A 43 2.43 -9.86 -20.92
CA PRO A 43 1.16 -10.40 -21.40
C PRO A 43 1.40 -11.38 -22.55
N SER A 44 0.77 -12.55 -22.51
CA SER A 44 0.98 -13.65 -23.48
C SER A 44 0.67 -13.30 -24.94
N LYS A 45 -0.04 -12.23 -25.21
CA LYS A 45 -0.41 -11.80 -26.57
C LYS A 45 0.68 -11.05 -27.32
N ASP A 46 1.67 -10.49 -26.64
CA ASP A 46 2.72 -9.67 -27.25
C ASP A 46 4.09 -10.34 -27.35
N VAL A 47 4.19 -11.58 -26.89
CA VAL A 47 5.47 -12.32 -26.86
C VAL A 47 5.98 -12.70 -28.25
N SER A 48 5.09 -12.81 -29.25
CA SER A 48 5.48 -13.18 -30.63
C SER A 48 6.36 -12.14 -31.32
N GLY A 49 6.33 -10.89 -30.90
CA GLY A 49 7.18 -9.82 -31.42
C GLY A 49 8.57 -9.74 -30.74
N LEU A 50 8.68 -10.24 -29.52
CA LEU A 50 9.91 -10.19 -28.71
C LEU A 50 10.95 -11.24 -29.10
N PHE A 51 10.53 -12.32 -29.74
CA PHE A 51 11.40 -13.47 -30.10
C PHE A 51 11.80 -13.53 -31.58
N LYS A 52 11.53 -12.49 -32.37
CA LYS A 52 11.97 -12.41 -33.76
C LYS A 52 13.41 -11.88 -33.87
N GLY A 53 14.32 -12.53 -33.19
CA GLY A 53 15.76 -12.22 -33.30
C GLY A 53 16.54 -13.06 -32.31
N SER A 54 17.75 -13.42 -32.66
CA SER A 54 18.61 -14.39 -31.99
C SER A 54 19.13 -14.00 -30.59
N SER A 55 18.52 -13.06 -29.93
CA SER A 55 18.70 -12.75 -28.50
C SER A 55 17.42 -12.12 -27.98
N PRO A 56 16.92 -12.53 -26.82
CA PRO A 56 15.82 -11.84 -26.17
C PRO A 56 16.29 -10.41 -25.87
N GLN A 57 15.96 -9.48 -26.75
CA GLN A 57 16.07 -8.07 -26.40
C GLN A 57 14.96 -7.84 -25.39
N ILE A 58 15.33 -7.90 -24.11
CA ILE A 58 14.51 -7.30 -23.06
C ILE A 58 14.36 -5.86 -23.51
N PRO A 59 13.15 -5.40 -23.88
CA PRO A 59 12.98 -4.01 -24.27
C PRO A 59 13.62 -3.17 -23.19
N ASN A 60 14.28 -2.06 -23.57
CA ASN A 60 14.74 -1.05 -22.62
C ASN A 60 13.56 -0.38 -21.88
N ALA A 61 12.56 -1.17 -21.53
CA ALA A 61 11.40 -0.78 -20.76
C ALA A 61 11.79 -0.16 -19.41
N PHE A 62 13.00 -0.46 -18.95
CA PHE A 62 13.59 0.16 -17.78
C PHE A 62 14.29 1.50 -18.07
N ASN A 63 14.67 1.78 -19.33
CA ASN A 63 15.46 2.97 -19.66
C ASN A 63 14.64 4.12 -20.25
N ASN A 64 13.37 3.93 -20.58
CA ASN A 64 12.54 4.95 -21.22
C ASN A 64 11.43 5.48 -20.28
N ALA A 65 11.74 5.75 -19.04
CA ALA A 65 10.84 6.42 -18.10
C ALA A 65 10.66 7.94 -18.38
N GLY A 66 10.92 8.40 -19.60
CA GLY A 66 10.94 9.82 -19.91
C GLY A 66 10.25 10.28 -21.19
N GLY A 67 9.53 9.44 -21.93
CA GLY A 67 8.87 9.90 -23.15
C GLY A 67 7.86 8.90 -23.72
N ASP A 68 6.72 9.39 -24.04
CA ASP A 68 5.68 8.84 -24.90
C ASP A 68 5.66 7.31 -25.10
N GLY A 69 4.90 6.60 -24.26
CA GLY A 69 4.33 5.32 -24.68
C GLY A 69 4.75 4.07 -23.91
N ASN A 70 5.69 4.10 -22.99
CA ASN A 70 6.12 2.90 -22.25
C ASN A 70 5.71 2.94 -20.77
N TRP A 71 4.43 3.12 -20.50
CA TRP A 71 3.89 2.85 -19.17
C TRP A 71 4.01 1.35 -18.87
N MET A 72 4.62 1.01 -17.73
CA MET A 72 4.72 -0.36 -17.25
C MET A 72 4.01 -0.49 -15.90
N ASN A 73 3.10 -1.44 -15.81
CA ASN A 73 2.53 -1.81 -14.53
C ASN A 73 3.60 -2.49 -13.66
N ARG A 74 3.62 -2.16 -12.39
CA ARG A 74 4.55 -2.74 -11.42
C ARG A 74 3.78 -3.40 -10.29
N LEU A 75 4.20 -4.60 -9.92
CA LEU A 75 3.80 -5.27 -8.69
C LEU A 75 4.98 -5.23 -7.74
N ILE A 76 4.79 -4.58 -6.59
CA ILE A 76 5.83 -4.44 -5.56
C ILE A 76 5.39 -5.24 -4.35
N TYR A 77 6.20 -6.24 -3.98
CA TYR A 77 5.96 -7.09 -2.83
C TYR A 77 6.93 -6.76 -1.70
N GLY A 78 6.43 -6.61 -0.47
CA GLY A 78 7.23 -6.35 0.71
C GLY A 78 6.58 -5.37 1.68
N ASP A 79 7.37 -4.81 2.60
CA ASP A 79 6.88 -3.77 3.50
C ASP A 79 6.50 -2.51 2.71
N ASN A 80 5.22 -2.12 2.81
CA ASN A 80 4.68 -1.00 2.05
C ASN A 80 5.26 0.36 2.45
N LEU A 81 5.76 0.50 3.69
CA LEU A 81 6.43 1.73 4.12
C LEU A 81 7.75 1.92 3.38
N LEU A 82 8.51 0.83 3.14
CA LEU A 82 9.73 0.84 2.33
C LEU A 82 9.40 1.02 0.84
N ALA A 83 8.36 0.33 0.34
CA ALA A 83 7.91 0.48 -1.04
C ALA A 83 7.54 1.94 -1.36
N MET A 84 6.76 2.60 -0.50
CA MET A 84 6.40 4.01 -0.69
C MET A 84 7.61 4.96 -0.64
N GLN A 85 8.60 4.66 0.19
CA GLN A 85 9.86 5.44 0.20
C GLN A 85 10.58 5.33 -1.15
N ALA A 86 10.67 4.12 -1.72
CA ALA A 86 11.25 3.92 -3.05
C ALA A 86 10.45 4.66 -4.15
N LEU A 87 9.12 4.62 -4.09
CA LEU A 87 8.26 5.37 -5.03
C LEU A 87 8.44 6.89 -4.90
N LEU A 88 8.61 7.40 -3.70
CA LEU A 88 8.84 8.83 -3.45
C LEU A 88 10.23 9.29 -3.91
N ALA A 89 11.26 8.49 -3.66
CA ALA A 89 12.61 8.80 -4.06
C ALA A 89 12.84 8.60 -5.57
N GLY A 90 12.19 7.60 -6.16
CA GLY A 90 12.56 7.00 -7.43
C GLY A 90 13.76 6.06 -7.27
N ASP A 91 14.01 5.27 -8.28
CA ASP A 91 15.12 4.32 -8.33
C ASP A 91 15.70 4.27 -9.75
N ALA A 92 16.84 4.93 -9.93
CA ALA A 92 17.52 5.01 -11.23
C ALA A 92 17.98 3.62 -11.73
N SER A 93 18.26 2.67 -10.82
CA SER A 93 18.70 1.33 -11.19
C SER A 93 17.59 0.51 -11.84
N THR A 94 16.33 0.76 -11.48
CA THR A 94 15.14 0.12 -12.05
C THR A 94 14.40 1.00 -13.06
N GLY A 95 14.91 2.21 -13.34
CA GLY A 95 14.24 3.19 -14.20
C GLY A 95 12.92 3.71 -13.62
N LEU A 96 12.74 3.66 -12.31
CA LEU A 96 11.57 4.19 -11.62
C LEU A 96 11.78 5.69 -11.35
N PRO A 97 11.00 6.60 -11.97
CA PRO A 97 11.05 8.02 -11.61
C PRO A 97 10.43 8.24 -10.23
N SER A 98 10.79 9.34 -9.56
CA SER A 98 10.06 9.77 -8.38
C SER A 98 8.60 10.02 -8.73
N LEU A 99 7.71 9.41 -7.97
CA LEU A 99 6.26 9.57 -8.09
C LEU A 99 5.67 10.58 -7.09
N ARG A 100 6.52 11.38 -6.42
CA ARG A 100 6.04 12.42 -5.51
C ARG A 100 5.13 13.39 -6.23
N GLY A 101 3.89 13.56 -5.72
CA GLY A 101 2.88 14.44 -6.29
C GLY A 101 2.39 14.06 -7.69
N LYS A 102 2.53 12.79 -8.11
CA LYS A 102 2.19 12.36 -9.48
C LYS A 102 1.13 11.25 -9.54
N VAL A 103 0.68 10.74 -8.42
CA VAL A 103 -0.30 9.66 -8.37
C VAL A 103 -1.70 10.25 -8.34
N ASP A 104 -2.51 9.97 -9.36
CA ASP A 104 -3.87 10.54 -9.47
C ASP A 104 -4.92 9.74 -8.70
N LEU A 105 -4.65 8.47 -8.40
CA LEU A 105 -5.55 7.61 -7.64
C LEU A 105 -4.75 6.71 -6.71
N ILE A 106 -5.07 6.76 -5.43
CA ILE A 106 -4.62 5.80 -4.44
C ILE A 106 -5.85 5.07 -3.90
N TYR A 107 -5.85 3.75 -4.03
CA TYR A 107 -6.83 2.87 -3.41
C TYR A 107 -6.10 1.96 -2.42
N ILE A 108 -6.59 1.90 -1.20
CA ILE A 108 -6.06 1.01 -0.19
C ILE A 108 -7.15 0.13 0.41
N ASP A 109 -6.76 -1.10 0.71
CA ASP A 109 -7.56 -2.11 1.41
C ASP A 109 -6.70 -2.65 2.58
N PRO A 110 -6.54 -1.85 3.65
CA PRO A 110 -5.70 -2.24 4.78
C PRO A 110 -6.38 -3.30 5.64
N PRO A 111 -5.66 -3.98 6.53
CA PRO A 111 -6.26 -4.86 7.53
C PRO A 111 -7.35 -4.13 8.32
N PHE A 112 -8.46 -4.83 8.63
CA PHE A 112 -9.66 -4.21 9.23
C PHE A 112 -9.70 -4.23 10.76
N ASP A 113 -8.64 -4.66 11.44
CA ASP A 113 -8.62 -4.92 12.89
C ASP A 113 -9.69 -5.96 13.31
N SER A 114 -10.04 -6.86 12.37
CA SER A 114 -11.14 -7.81 12.53
C SER A 114 -10.83 -8.97 13.45
N LYS A 115 -9.58 -9.12 13.90
CA LYS A 115 -9.05 -10.26 14.68
C LYS A 115 -9.28 -11.63 14.00
N ALA A 116 -9.57 -11.63 12.71
CA ALA A 116 -9.77 -12.82 11.92
C ALA A 116 -8.44 -13.44 11.49
N ASP A 117 -8.29 -14.73 11.71
CA ASP A 117 -7.15 -15.51 11.23
C ASP A 117 -7.46 -15.93 9.78
N TYR A 118 -6.96 -15.17 8.82
CA TYR A 118 -7.15 -15.46 7.39
C TYR A 118 -6.27 -16.61 6.95
N ARG A 119 -6.74 -17.86 7.14
CA ARG A 119 -6.11 -19.05 6.59
C ARG A 119 -6.78 -19.42 5.28
N THR A 120 -6.04 -19.40 4.19
CA THR A 120 -6.56 -19.88 2.91
C THR A 120 -6.48 -21.41 2.90
N LYS A 121 -7.64 -22.08 2.87
CA LYS A 121 -7.73 -23.51 2.62
C LYS A 121 -7.82 -23.73 1.12
N ILE A 122 -6.84 -24.40 0.56
CA ILE A 122 -6.89 -24.86 -0.83
C ILE A 122 -7.31 -26.33 -0.81
N ASN A 123 -8.53 -26.61 -1.26
CA ASN A 123 -9.04 -27.97 -1.40
C ASN A 123 -8.56 -28.55 -2.73
N LEU A 124 -7.66 -29.50 -2.69
CA LEU A 124 -7.26 -30.28 -3.84
C LEU A 124 -7.96 -31.64 -3.81
N PRO A 125 -8.26 -32.26 -4.98
CA PRO A 125 -8.80 -33.62 -5.00
C PRO A 125 -7.86 -34.58 -4.26
N GLY A 126 -8.31 -35.08 -3.09
CA GLY A 126 -7.59 -36.05 -2.29
C GLY A 126 -6.64 -35.50 -1.22
N THR A 127 -6.52 -34.18 -1.06
CA THR A 127 -5.71 -33.59 0.02
C THR A 127 -6.08 -32.12 0.28
N ASP A 128 -6.13 -31.74 1.55
CA ASP A 128 -6.32 -30.36 1.96
C ASP A 128 -4.95 -29.74 2.26
N ILE A 129 -4.57 -28.72 1.50
CA ILE A 129 -3.37 -27.95 1.80
C ILE A 129 -3.80 -26.67 2.54
N GLN A 130 -3.39 -26.55 3.78
CA GLN A 130 -3.44 -25.30 4.50
C GLN A 130 -2.18 -24.51 4.15
N GLN A 131 -2.32 -23.50 3.31
CA GLN A 131 -1.24 -22.56 3.08
C GLN A 131 -1.13 -21.67 4.31
N LYS A 132 -0.05 -21.84 5.08
CA LYS A 132 0.29 -20.89 6.12
C LYS A 132 0.76 -19.60 5.44
N PRO A 133 0.25 -18.44 5.84
CA PRO A 133 0.75 -17.19 5.32
C PRO A 133 2.26 -17.10 5.55
N THR A 134 2.99 -16.50 4.63
CA THR A 134 4.42 -16.22 4.81
C THR A 134 4.62 -15.35 6.04
N VAL A 135 5.84 -15.31 6.59
CA VAL A 135 6.15 -14.46 7.76
C VAL A 135 5.74 -13.00 7.51
N ILE A 136 5.91 -12.51 6.28
CA ILE A 136 5.51 -11.15 5.88
C ILE A 136 3.99 -11.02 5.84
N GLU A 137 3.29 -12.00 5.31
CA GLU A 137 1.82 -12.05 5.34
C GLU A 137 1.29 -12.19 6.77
N GLN A 138 1.95 -12.97 7.63
CA GLN A 138 1.59 -13.05 9.04
C GLN A 138 1.71 -11.69 9.75
N PHE A 139 2.73 -10.89 9.43
CA PHE A 139 2.84 -9.52 9.96
C PHE A 139 1.81 -8.57 9.35
N ALA A 140 1.46 -8.75 8.08
CA ALA A 140 0.46 -7.94 7.40
C ALA A 140 -0.97 -8.26 7.83
N TYR A 141 -1.25 -9.53 8.16
CA TYR A 141 -2.58 -10.03 8.54
C TYR A 141 -2.68 -10.43 10.02
N ALA A 142 -1.64 -10.23 10.80
CA ALA A 142 -1.74 -10.39 12.25
C ALA A 142 -2.53 -9.22 12.83
N ASP A 143 -3.84 -9.31 12.76
CA ASP A 143 -4.80 -8.39 13.39
C ASP A 143 -4.71 -8.39 14.93
N THR A 144 -3.64 -8.92 15.47
CA THR A 144 -3.34 -8.94 16.92
C THR A 144 -2.57 -7.69 17.31
N TRP A 145 -3.24 -6.56 17.20
CA TRP A 145 -2.70 -5.31 17.72
C TRP A 145 -2.74 -5.37 19.26
N GLU A 146 -1.59 -5.38 19.90
CA GLU A 146 -1.48 -5.49 21.38
C GLU A 146 -2.33 -4.46 22.12
N GLN A 147 -2.56 -3.29 21.51
CA GLN A 147 -3.36 -2.19 22.05
C GLN A 147 -4.61 -1.92 21.18
N GLY A 148 -5.03 -2.87 20.33
CA GLY A 148 -6.22 -2.72 19.47
C GLY A 148 -6.10 -1.52 18.51
N THR A 149 -7.17 -0.75 18.38
CA THR A 149 -7.29 0.42 17.49
C THR A 149 -6.15 1.43 17.61
N ILE A 150 -5.58 1.62 18.81
CA ILE A 150 -4.45 2.55 19.03
C ILE A 150 -3.22 2.10 18.23
N SER A 151 -2.85 0.83 18.33
CA SER A 151 -1.71 0.27 17.60
C SER A 151 -1.93 0.30 16.10
N TYR A 152 -3.16 0.00 15.67
CA TYR A 152 -3.56 0.09 14.27
C TYR A 152 -3.36 1.51 13.70
N LEU A 153 -3.89 2.51 14.36
CA LEU A 153 -3.77 3.89 13.90
C LEU A 153 -2.31 4.40 13.92
N ARG A 154 -1.49 3.93 14.88
CA ARG A 154 -0.05 4.23 14.89
C ARG A 154 0.67 3.66 13.68
N MET A 155 0.32 2.46 13.26
CA MET A 155 0.87 1.83 12.05
C MET A 155 0.41 2.56 10.79
N MET A 156 -0.88 2.95 10.74
CA MET A 156 -1.48 3.56 9.56
C MET A 156 -1.01 5.00 9.33
N TYR A 157 -0.87 5.81 10.37
CA TYR A 157 -0.65 7.25 10.22
C TYR A 157 0.59 7.61 9.38
N PRO A 158 1.82 7.09 9.64
CA PRO A 158 2.97 7.42 8.81
C PRO A 158 2.80 6.98 7.35
N ARG A 159 2.09 5.87 7.12
CA ARG A 159 1.77 5.38 5.77
C ARG A 159 0.86 6.33 5.02
N LEU A 160 -0.18 6.82 5.68
CA LEU A 160 -1.10 7.81 5.12
C LEU A 160 -0.39 9.12 4.77
N VAL A 161 0.57 9.56 5.58
CA VAL A 161 1.39 10.74 5.28
C VAL A 161 2.20 10.52 4.00
N LEU A 162 2.88 9.36 3.85
CA LEU A 162 3.64 9.07 2.63
C LEU A 162 2.74 8.92 1.39
N MET A 163 1.55 8.33 1.55
CA MET A 163 0.56 8.26 0.47
C MET A 163 0.10 9.65 0.03
N LYS A 164 -0.12 10.56 0.98
CA LYS A 164 -0.43 11.96 0.67
C LYS A 164 0.67 12.63 -0.14
N GLU A 165 1.95 12.37 0.18
CA GLU A 165 3.09 12.89 -0.58
C GLU A 165 3.19 12.32 -2.00
N LEU A 166 2.69 11.12 -2.23
CA LEU A 166 2.60 10.52 -3.58
C LEU A 166 1.45 11.12 -4.39
N LEU A 167 0.35 11.49 -3.74
CA LEU A 167 -0.86 11.95 -4.39
C LEU A 167 -0.65 13.30 -5.08
N SER A 168 -1.17 13.45 -6.30
CA SER A 168 -1.19 14.72 -7.02
C SER A 168 -2.20 15.70 -6.39
N ASP A 169 -2.09 16.98 -6.70
CA ASP A 169 -3.00 18.02 -6.17
C ASP A 169 -4.47 17.80 -6.53
N THR A 170 -4.72 17.09 -7.63
CA THR A 170 -6.07 16.72 -8.11
C THR A 170 -6.38 15.24 -7.89
N GLY A 171 -5.49 14.52 -7.24
CA GLY A 171 -5.61 13.10 -7.01
C GLY A 171 -6.69 12.72 -6.01
N SER A 172 -7.20 11.51 -6.12
CA SER A 172 -8.23 10.95 -5.24
C SER A 172 -7.67 9.84 -4.38
N PHE A 173 -8.10 9.81 -3.12
CA PHE A 173 -7.71 8.80 -2.15
C PHE A 173 -8.94 8.00 -1.70
N TYR A 174 -8.91 6.69 -1.94
CA TYR A 174 -9.97 5.76 -1.55
C TYR A 174 -9.46 4.80 -0.49
N VAL A 175 -10.25 4.63 0.57
CA VAL A 175 -9.97 3.65 1.62
C VAL A 175 -11.13 2.67 1.69
N HIS A 176 -10.86 1.41 1.41
CA HIS A 176 -11.78 0.33 1.69
C HIS A 176 -11.55 -0.13 3.12
N ILE A 177 -12.56 -0.02 3.96
CA ILE A 177 -12.46 -0.31 5.38
C ILE A 177 -13.81 -0.75 5.90
N ASP A 178 -13.83 -1.56 6.95
CA ASP A 178 -15.06 -1.94 7.60
C ASP A 178 -15.53 -0.92 8.66
N TRP A 179 -16.71 -1.14 9.20
CA TRP A 179 -17.34 -0.24 10.16
C TRP A 179 -16.62 -0.18 11.52
N HIS A 180 -15.81 -1.21 11.88
CA HIS A 180 -15.14 -1.28 13.18
C HIS A 180 -14.13 -0.14 13.37
N ILE A 181 -13.38 0.16 12.32
CA ILE A 181 -12.28 1.12 12.37
C ILE A 181 -12.56 2.38 11.53
N GLY A 182 -13.53 2.33 10.62
CA GLY A 182 -13.79 3.38 9.64
C GLY A 182 -13.95 4.76 10.24
N SER A 183 -14.74 4.90 11.31
CA SER A 183 -14.97 6.19 11.97
C SER A 183 -13.69 6.81 12.57
N TYR A 184 -12.81 5.98 13.13
CA TYR A 184 -11.55 6.44 13.72
C TYR A 184 -10.56 6.85 12.63
N LEU A 185 -10.49 6.05 11.58
CA LEU A 185 -9.65 6.36 10.43
C LEU A 185 -10.11 7.62 9.71
N LYS A 186 -11.43 7.87 9.64
CA LYS A 186 -12.00 9.11 9.10
C LYS A 186 -11.50 10.34 9.83
N VAL A 187 -11.44 10.32 11.16
CA VAL A 187 -10.90 11.44 11.95
C VAL A 187 -9.43 11.69 11.62
N VAL A 188 -8.64 10.63 11.48
CA VAL A 188 -7.22 10.71 11.10
C VAL A 188 -7.05 11.26 9.67
N LEU A 189 -7.91 10.85 8.74
CA LEU A 189 -7.91 11.36 7.36
C LEU A 189 -8.33 12.84 7.30
N ASP A 190 -9.28 13.26 8.11
CA ASP A 190 -9.66 14.69 8.21
C ASP A 190 -8.54 15.57 8.74
N GLU A 191 -7.73 15.06 9.68
CA GLU A 191 -6.54 15.74 10.17
C GLU A 191 -5.46 15.85 9.09
N LEU A 192 -5.33 14.84 8.25
CA LEU A 192 -4.29 14.77 7.23
C LEU A 192 -4.67 15.52 5.94
N PHE A 193 -5.88 15.30 5.43
CA PHE A 193 -6.35 15.83 4.14
C PHE A 193 -7.25 17.06 4.27
N THR A 194 -7.59 17.46 5.46
CA THR A 194 -8.61 18.44 5.83
C THR A 194 -10.04 17.97 5.58
N LYS A 195 -10.93 18.35 6.47
CA LYS A 195 -12.35 18.00 6.42
C LYS A 195 -13.05 18.42 5.11
N ASN A 196 -12.60 19.52 4.51
CA ASN A 196 -13.23 20.06 3.30
C ASN A 196 -12.93 19.24 2.03
N ASN A 197 -11.91 18.40 2.07
CA ASN A 197 -11.53 17.51 0.97
C ASN A 197 -12.23 16.14 1.06
N PHE A 198 -13.07 15.93 2.06
CA PHE A 198 -13.90 14.74 2.13
C PHE A 198 -15.01 14.80 1.09
N VAL A 199 -14.98 13.87 0.13
CA VAL A 199 -15.94 13.85 -0.98
C VAL A 199 -17.20 13.07 -0.59
N ASN A 200 -17.04 11.81 -0.15
CA ASN A 200 -18.19 10.96 0.18
C ASN A 200 -17.78 9.72 0.99
N GLU A 201 -18.79 9.10 1.62
CA GLU A 201 -18.74 7.77 2.19
C GLU A 201 -19.65 6.84 1.38
N ILE A 202 -19.07 5.75 0.86
CA ILE A 202 -19.78 4.77 0.06
C ILE A 202 -20.02 3.54 0.92
N ILE A 203 -21.28 3.25 1.22
CA ILE A 203 -21.66 2.06 1.99
C ILE A 203 -22.02 0.95 1.01
N TRP A 204 -21.19 -0.08 0.95
CA TRP A 204 -21.48 -1.29 0.18
C TRP A 204 -22.31 -2.24 1.02
N CYS A 205 -23.60 -2.25 0.79
CA CYS A 205 -24.53 -3.13 1.50
C CYS A 205 -24.78 -4.41 0.69
N TYR A 206 -24.40 -5.55 1.24
CA TYR A 206 -24.67 -6.85 0.64
C TYR A 206 -25.20 -7.83 1.68
N LYS A 207 -26.00 -8.79 1.21
CA LYS A 207 -26.47 -9.88 2.06
C LYS A 207 -25.28 -10.81 2.30
N SER A 208 -24.80 -10.91 3.52
CA SER A 208 -23.80 -11.91 3.85
C SER A 208 -24.39 -13.28 3.48
N GLY A 209 -23.78 -13.96 2.51
CA GLY A 209 -24.16 -15.30 2.16
C GLY A 209 -23.95 -16.19 3.38
N GLY A 210 -24.98 -16.41 4.15
CA GLY A 210 -24.99 -17.50 5.11
C GLY A 210 -24.80 -18.76 4.30
N ALA A 211 -23.71 -19.45 4.50
CA ALA A 211 -23.60 -20.83 4.09
C ALA A 211 -24.75 -21.57 4.79
N GLY A 212 -25.76 -21.96 4.00
CA GLY A 212 -26.73 -22.94 4.40
C GLY A 212 -26.10 -24.30 4.43
#